data_d7c989eed5c7363916f911d3a17dcb85
#
_entry.id   d7c989eed5c7363916f911d3a17dcb85
#
_cell.length_a   1.000
_cell.length_b   1.000
_cell.length_c   1.000
_cell.angle_alpha   90.00
_cell.angle_beta   90.00
_cell.angle_gamma   90.00
#
_symmetry.space_group_name_H-M   'P 1'
#
loop_
_entity.id
_entity.type
_entity.pdbx_description
1 polymer ?
#
loop_
_entity_poly.entity_id
_entity_poly.type
_entity_poly.pdbx_seq_one_letter_code
_entity_poly.pdbx_strand_id
1 'polypeptide(L)'
;ILIMISCLVLFTIMAFKVLILEESPVGKDDDTQAPPSEETQDGEDKREEQNPPQPEPDVKDPKDAPFTAADPTYLSDALFIGDSRTLGLSEYGQVQGADFFANTGMSVYNVKEKTVNVAGIGSVNLDQLLSGKKYGKIYLMLGINELGYNQDNTVQKYKELVDYIREKAPDSLLFIEGNLHVAAARSDSDKVFNNSNINSFNERISQFIDNKKIFYIDVN
;
A
#
# COMPACT_ATOMS: atom_id res chain seq x y z
N ILE A 1 34.75 -8.94 -20.97
CA ILE A 1 35.19 -7.55 -21.30
C ILE A 1 34.10 -6.81 -22.08
N LEU A 2 33.45 -7.43 -23.09
CA LEU A 2 32.40 -6.79 -23.90
C LEU A 2 31.15 -6.39 -23.06
N ILE A 3 30.76 -7.23 -22.12
CA ILE A 3 29.59 -6.99 -21.23
C ILE A 3 29.85 -5.82 -20.26
N MET A 4 31.06 -5.70 -19.76
CA MET A 4 31.47 -4.60 -18.89
C MET A 4 31.47 -3.24 -19.61
N ILE A 5 31.87 -3.22 -20.88
CA ILE A 5 31.86 -2.00 -21.69
C ILE A 5 30.43 -1.56 -22.01
N SER A 6 29.52 -2.51 -22.26
CA SER A 6 28.09 -2.22 -22.49
C SER A 6 27.40 -1.60 -21.27
N CYS A 7 27.70 -2.09 -20.06
CA CYS A 7 27.16 -1.51 -18.82
C CYS A 7 27.69 -0.10 -18.55
N LEU A 8 28.97 0.17 -18.88
CA LEU A 8 29.55 1.49 -18.69
C LEU A 8 28.94 2.53 -19.64
N VAL A 9 28.69 2.15 -20.89
CA VAL A 9 28.03 3.04 -21.88
C VAL A 9 26.60 3.34 -21.51
N LEU A 10 25.83 2.38 -21.00
CA LEU A 10 24.47 2.59 -20.53
C LEU A 10 24.42 3.52 -19.30
N PHE A 11 25.38 3.39 -18.40
CA PHE A 11 25.46 4.26 -17.21
C PHE A 11 25.80 5.71 -17.57
N THR A 12 26.70 5.94 -18.55
CA THR A 12 27.05 7.28 -19.02
C THR A 12 25.90 7.96 -19.78
N ILE A 13 25.11 7.21 -20.56
CA ILE A 13 23.92 7.74 -21.26
C ILE A 13 22.82 8.13 -20.26
N MET A 14 22.66 7.36 -19.17
CA MET A 14 21.67 7.64 -18.13
C MET A 14 22.06 8.87 -17.29
N ALA A 15 23.35 9.01 -16.94
CA ALA A 15 23.87 10.17 -16.24
C ALA A 15 23.77 11.47 -17.08
N PHE A 16 23.98 11.36 -18.40
CA PHE A 16 23.87 12.51 -19.31
C PHE A 16 22.41 12.99 -19.49
N LYS A 17 21.43 12.09 -19.44
CA LYS A 17 20.00 12.46 -19.47
C LYS A 17 19.54 13.15 -18.18
N VAL A 18 20.08 12.79 -17.02
CA VAL A 18 19.77 13.47 -15.76
C VAL A 18 20.34 14.89 -15.74
N LEU A 19 21.54 15.11 -16.31
CA LEU A 19 22.16 16.45 -16.36
C LEU A 19 21.44 17.43 -17.30
N ILE A 20 20.76 16.95 -18.34
CA ILE A 20 20.06 17.84 -19.32
C ILE A 20 18.69 18.28 -18.80
N LEU A 21 18.14 17.65 -17.76
CA LEU A 21 16.83 17.98 -17.19
C LEU A 21 16.86 19.07 -16.10
N GLU A 22 18.04 19.58 -15.73
CA GLU A 22 18.21 20.61 -14.69
C GLU A 22 18.39 22.04 -15.19
N GLU A 23 18.35 22.31 -16.50
CA GLU A 23 18.41 23.68 -17.01
C GLU A 23 17.07 24.08 -17.66
N SER A 24 16.21 24.75 -16.89
CA SER A 24 15.17 25.61 -17.43
C SER A 24 15.28 27.01 -16.80
N PRO A 25 15.29 28.06 -17.61
CA PRO A 25 15.70 29.39 -17.18
C PRO A 25 14.60 30.17 -16.46
N VAL A 26 15.05 30.88 -15.45
CA VAL A 26 14.36 31.95 -14.75
C VAL A 26 14.05 33.12 -15.72
N GLY A 27 12.78 33.47 -15.88
CA GLY A 27 12.31 34.68 -16.51
C GLY A 27 11.92 35.71 -15.44
N LYS A 28 12.49 36.90 -15.55
CA LYS A 28 12.36 38.05 -14.67
C LYS A 28 11.14 38.92 -14.98
N ASP A 29 10.70 39.57 -13.90
CA ASP A 29 10.16 40.92 -13.78
C ASP A 29 8.78 41.26 -14.40
N ASP A 30 7.84 41.73 -13.58
CA ASP A 30 7.51 43.13 -13.55
C ASP A 30 6.70 43.56 -12.31
N ASP A 31 7.04 44.73 -11.82
CA ASP A 31 6.47 45.52 -10.74
C ASP A 31 5.00 45.92 -10.98
N THR A 32 4.19 45.99 -9.92
CA THR A 32 3.35 47.19 -9.68
C THR A 32 2.83 47.26 -8.25
N GLN A 33 3.19 48.34 -7.63
CA GLN A 33 2.86 49.02 -6.38
C GLN A 33 1.45 48.80 -5.79
N ALA A 34 1.47 48.71 -4.47
CA ALA A 34 0.39 49.14 -3.57
C ALA A 34 0.28 50.66 -3.46
N PRO A 35 -0.86 51.17 -2.98
CA PRO A 35 -0.81 52.16 -1.90
C PRO A 35 -1.86 51.91 -0.78
N PRO A 36 -1.86 52.79 0.27
CA PRO A 36 -1.90 52.32 1.64
C PRO A 36 -3.20 52.66 2.42
N SER A 37 -3.30 51.99 3.57
CA SER A 37 -3.90 52.40 4.86
C SER A 37 -5.17 53.21 4.94
N GLU A 38 -6.09 52.78 5.80
CA GLU A 38 -6.61 53.60 6.91
C GLU A 38 -7.11 52.71 8.06
N GLU A 39 -6.62 53.02 9.24
CA GLU A 39 -7.04 52.54 10.54
C GLU A 39 -8.40 53.13 10.90
N THR A 40 -9.28 52.32 11.53
CA THR A 40 -10.15 52.84 12.60
C THR A 40 -10.42 51.73 13.64
N GLN A 41 -9.98 52.02 14.84
CA GLN A 41 -10.41 51.37 16.10
C GLN A 41 -11.85 51.71 16.36
N ASP A 42 -12.66 50.76 16.87
CA ASP A 42 -13.37 50.89 18.12
C ASP A 42 -14.18 49.65 18.48
N GLY A 43 -14.14 49.28 19.76
CA GLY A 43 -15.32 48.88 20.53
C GLY A 43 -15.54 47.40 20.77
N GLU A 44 -15.15 46.97 21.95
CA GLU A 44 -15.56 45.77 22.69
C GLU A 44 -17.03 45.38 22.51
N ASP A 45 -17.33 44.11 22.29
CA ASP A 45 -18.31 43.39 23.12
C ASP A 45 -18.07 41.86 23.07
N LYS A 46 -17.71 41.31 24.23
CA LYS A 46 -17.63 39.88 24.50
C LYS A 46 -19.02 39.30 24.60
N ARG A 47 -19.45 38.54 23.60
CA ARG A 47 -20.49 37.52 23.77
C ARG A 47 -19.91 36.17 23.34
N GLU A 48 -19.68 35.34 24.35
CA GLU A 48 -19.50 33.89 24.13
C GLU A 48 -20.82 33.36 23.54
N GLU A 49 -20.85 33.19 22.24
CA GLU A 49 -21.85 32.41 21.54
C GLU A 49 -21.52 30.93 21.74
N GLN A 50 -22.19 30.30 22.70
CA GLN A 50 -22.21 28.85 22.83
C GLN A 50 -22.83 28.28 21.55
N ASN A 51 -21.97 27.72 20.71
CA ASN A 51 -22.39 26.93 19.57
C ASN A 51 -23.21 25.73 20.09
N PRO A 52 -24.46 25.51 19.64
CA PRO A 52 -25.22 24.33 20.02
C PRO A 52 -24.45 23.07 19.58
N PRO A 53 -24.52 21.95 20.32
CA PRO A 53 -23.83 20.73 19.93
C PRO A 53 -24.29 20.32 18.54
N GLN A 54 -23.32 20.21 17.63
CA GLN A 54 -23.55 19.70 16.27
C GLN A 54 -24.05 18.26 16.43
N PRO A 55 -25.20 17.87 15.84
CA PRO A 55 -25.65 16.49 15.92
C PRO A 55 -24.59 15.56 15.37
N GLU A 56 -24.21 14.55 16.14
CA GLU A 56 -23.34 13.48 15.67
C GLU A 56 -23.97 12.86 14.40
N PRO A 57 -23.17 12.62 13.34
CA PRO A 57 -23.69 12.00 12.12
C PRO A 57 -24.26 10.63 12.49
N ASP A 58 -25.49 10.38 12.09
CA ASP A 58 -26.24 9.13 12.30
C ASP A 58 -25.60 8.04 11.40
N VAL A 59 -24.54 7.40 11.90
CA VAL A 59 -23.77 6.37 11.19
C VAL A 59 -24.66 5.13 11.06
N LYS A 60 -25.39 5.03 9.95
CA LYS A 60 -26.31 3.92 9.66
C LYS A 60 -25.65 2.72 9.01
N ASP A 61 -24.42 2.87 8.47
CA ASP A 61 -23.64 1.80 7.83
C ASP A 61 -22.17 1.90 8.29
N PRO A 62 -21.50 0.77 8.64
CA PRO A 62 -20.06 0.76 8.93
C PRO A 62 -19.21 1.40 7.83
N LYS A 63 -19.70 1.46 6.58
CA LYS A 63 -19.04 2.15 5.46
C LYS A 63 -19.03 3.67 5.60
N ASP A 64 -19.94 4.23 6.39
CA ASP A 64 -20.08 5.67 6.61
C ASP A 64 -19.34 6.13 7.89
N ALA A 65 -18.64 5.22 8.58
CA ALA A 65 -17.86 5.58 9.74
C ALA A 65 -16.69 6.51 9.35
N PRO A 66 -16.52 7.65 10.02
CA PRO A 66 -15.43 8.57 9.68
C PRO A 66 -14.07 7.90 9.95
N PHE A 67 -13.10 8.15 9.07
CA PHE A 67 -11.72 7.75 9.33
C PHE A 67 -11.18 8.49 10.54
N THR A 68 -10.63 7.75 11.50
CA THR A 68 -9.96 8.30 12.67
C THR A 68 -8.47 8.06 12.59
N ALA A 69 -7.67 8.97 13.16
CA ALA A 69 -6.23 8.77 13.26
C ALA A 69 -5.95 7.54 14.14
N ALA A 70 -5.16 6.61 13.63
CA ALA A 70 -4.68 5.47 14.40
C ALA A 70 -3.53 5.89 15.32
N ASP A 71 -3.37 5.19 16.44
CA ASP A 71 -2.20 5.32 17.29
C ASP A 71 -0.94 4.94 16.49
N PRO A 72 0.19 5.67 16.64
CA PRO A 72 1.43 5.35 15.94
C PRO A 72 1.93 3.91 16.15
N THR A 73 1.54 3.25 17.25
CA THR A 73 1.90 1.86 17.55
C THR A 73 0.90 0.85 16.98
N TYR A 74 -0.16 1.29 16.30
CA TYR A 74 -1.23 0.42 15.80
C TYR A 74 -0.72 -0.75 14.95
N LEU A 75 0.36 -0.55 14.19
CA LEU A 75 0.96 -1.57 13.33
C LEU A 75 2.13 -2.32 13.97
N SER A 76 2.45 -2.09 15.27
CA SER A 76 3.60 -2.71 15.93
C SER A 76 3.51 -4.24 16.07
N ASP A 77 2.32 -4.80 15.97
CA ASP A 77 2.05 -6.24 15.95
C ASP A 77 1.59 -6.75 14.56
N ALA A 78 1.85 -5.97 13.52
CA ALA A 78 1.43 -6.29 12.17
C ALA A 78 2.52 -7.02 11.37
N LEU A 79 2.09 -7.93 10.49
CA LEU A 79 2.89 -8.55 9.45
C LEU A 79 2.27 -8.24 8.09
N PHE A 80 3.06 -7.68 7.17
CA PHE A 80 2.68 -7.50 5.78
C PHE A 80 3.30 -8.60 4.92
N ILE A 81 2.48 -9.35 4.20
CA ILE A 81 2.89 -10.42 3.28
C ILE A 81 2.53 -9.98 1.86
N GLY A 82 3.51 -9.95 0.95
CA GLY A 82 3.20 -9.55 -0.41
C GLY A 82 4.36 -9.51 -1.39
N ASP A 83 4.06 -9.01 -2.57
CA ASP A 83 4.99 -8.89 -3.69
C ASP A 83 5.78 -7.56 -3.67
N SER A 84 6.26 -7.13 -4.85
CA SER A 84 7.04 -5.89 -4.98
C SER A 84 6.32 -4.63 -4.51
N ARG A 85 4.99 -4.60 -4.47
CA ARG A 85 4.21 -3.46 -3.97
C ARG A 85 4.30 -3.37 -2.45
N THR A 86 4.16 -4.50 -1.78
CA THR A 86 4.36 -4.60 -0.32
C THR A 86 5.83 -4.35 0.05
N LEU A 87 6.79 -4.79 -0.78
CA LEU A 87 8.19 -4.44 -0.61
C LEU A 87 8.40 -2.92 -0.73
N GLY A 88 7.81 -2.27 -1.75
CA GLY A 88 7.83 -0.81 -1.89
C GLY A 88 7.20 -0.10 -0.70
N LEU A 89 6.11 -0.63 -0.13
CA LEU A 89 5.53 -0.10 1.10
C LEU A 89 6.52 -0.14 2.27
N SER A 90 7.30 -1.22 2.41
CA SER A 90 8.32 -1.34 3.46
C SER A 90 9.47 -0.35 3.30
N GLU A 91 9.84 -0.02 2.05
CA GLU A 91 10.98 0.84 1.74
C GLU A 91 10.62 2.33 1.74
N TYR A 92 9.40 2.69 1.32
CA TYR A 92 9.00 4.08 1.06
C TYR A 92 7.77 4.53 1.86
N GLY A 93 6.98 3.60 2.42
CA GLY A 93 5.69 3.90 3.08
C GLY A 93 5.80 4.45 4.49
N GLN A 94 7.00 4.57 5.07
CA GLN A 94 7.24 5.02 6.44
C GLN A 94 6.41 4.27 7.50
N VAL A 95 6.02 3.02 7.23
CA VAL A 95 5.30 2.17 8.17
C VAL A 95 6.24 1.72 9.27
N GLN A 96 5.97 2.15 10.50
CA GLN A 96 6.83 1.85 11.64
C GLN A 96 6.32 0.67 12.47
N GLY A 97 7.26 -0.15 12.95
CA GLY A 97 7.00 -1.23 13.91
C GLY A 97 6.44 -2.53 13.30
N ALA A 98 5.97 -2.51 12.06
CA ALA A 98 5.49 -3.71 11.37
C ALA A 98 6.65 -4.55 10.80
N ASP A 99 6.43 -5.86 10.70
CA ASP A 99 7.30 -6.75 9.95
C ASP A 99 6.80 -6.90 8.50
N PHE A 100 7.75 -7.15 7.58
CA PHE A 100 7.45 -7.32 6.16
C PHE A 100 8.04 -8.63 5.64
N PHE A 101 7.17 -9.54 5.20
CA PHE A 101 7.52 -10.74 4.46
C PHE A 101 7.19 -10.51 2.98
N ALA A 102 8.02 -9.74 2.30
CA ALA A 102 7.77 -9.28 0.95
C ALA A 102 9.00 -9.46 0.05
N ASN A 103 8.76 -9.78 -1.21
CA ASN A 103 9.82 -9.93 -2.21
C ASN A 103 9.30 -9.66 -3.62
N THR A 104 10.14 -9.12 -4.48
CA THR A 104 9.82 -8.96 -5.91
C THR A 104 9.49 -10.32 -6.54
N GLY A 105 8.37 -10.40 -7.26
CA GLY A 105 7.90 -11.63 -7.91
C GLY A 105 7.36 -12.69 -6.93
N MET A 106 7.06 -12.32 -5.68
CA MET A 106 6.32 -13.20 -4.78
C MET A 106 4.91 -13.44 -5.32
N SER A 107 4.44 -14.67 -5.17
CA SER A 107 3.18 -15.15 -5.70
C SER A 107 2.55 -16.19 -4.77
N VAL A 108 1.28 -16.49 -4.95
CA VAL A 108 0.61 -17.57 -4.19
C VAL A 108 1.24 -18.94 -4.43
N TYR A 109 1.96 -19.10 -5.54
CA TYR A 109 2.63 -20.36 -5.89
C TYR A 109 3.98 -20.56 -5.20
N ASN A 110 4.65 -19.48 -4.79
CA ASN A 110 6.01 -19.57 -4.27
C ASN A 110 6.21 -18.97 -2.86
N VAL A 111 5.21 -18.28 -2.31
CA VAL A 111 5.34 -17.55 -1.03
C VAL A 111 5.80 -18.44 0.14
N LYS A 112 5.36 -19.70 0.20
CA LYS A 112 5.76 -20.63 1.28
C LYS A 112 7.19 -21.14 1.16
N GLU A 113 7.75 -21.13 -0.06
CA GLU A 113 9.11 -21.62 -0.36
C GLU A 113 10.15 -20.48 -0.32
N LYS A 114 9.69 -19.24 -0.41
CA LYS A 114 10.56 -18.06 -0.37
C LYS A 114 11.19 -17.89 1.01
N THR A 115 12.44 -17.49 1.01
CA THR A 115 13.15 -16.98 2.19
C THR A 115 13.30 -15.47 2.05
N VAL A 116 12.92 -14.74 3.08
CA VAL A 116 12.97 -13.27 3.12
C VAL A 116 13.77 -12.85 4.33
N ASN A 117 14.60 -11.82 4.18
CA ASN A 117 15.28 -11.19 5.32
C ASN A 117 14.34 -10.18 5.97
N VAL A 118 13.74 -10.56 7.10
CA VAL A 118 12.83 -9.72 7.88
C VAL A 118 13.65 -8.92 8.89
N ALA A 119 13.46 -7.60 8.92
CA ALA A 119 14.21 -6.70 9.79
C ALA A 119 14.09 -7.11 11.27
N GLY A 120 15.20 -7.19 11.96
CA GLY A 120 15.25 -7.59 13.38
C GLY A 120 15.04 -9.10 13.64
N ILE A 121 14.68 -9.90 12.62
CA ILE A 121 14.47 -11.35 12.75
C ILE A 121 15.54 -12.13 11.98
N GLY A 122 15.90 -11.67 10.77
CA GLY A 122 16.83 -12.35 9.88
C GLY A 122 16.15 -13.10 8.74
N SER A 123 16.88 -14.04 8.14
CA SER A 123 16.45 -14.77 6.95
C SER A 123 15.57 -15.95 7.32
N VAL A 124 14.28 -15.86 7.01
CA VAL A 124 13.25 -16.85 7.39
C VAL A 124 12.31 -17.14 6.22
N ASN A 125 11.70 -18.32 6.20
CA ASN A 125 10.54 -18.60 5.38
C ASN A 125 9.24 -18.27 6.15
N LEU A 126 8.10 -18.33 5.46
CA LEU A 126 6.81 -17.96 6.04
C LEU A 126 6.43 -18.84 7.24
N ASP A 127 6.74 -20.15 7.18
CA ASP A 127 6.46 -21.07 8.27
C ASP A 127 7.27 -20.74 9.54
N GLN A 128 8.56 -20.49 9.38
CA GLN A 128 9.45 -20.08 10.46
C GLN A 128 9.00 -18.77 11.09
N LEU A 129 8.59 -17.80 10.25
CA LEU A 129 8.15 -16.49 10.71
C LEU A 129 6.86 -16.60 11.55
N LEU A 130 5.83 -17.28 11.03
CA LEU A 130 4.54 -17.43 11.71
C LEU A 130 4.62 -18.33 12.95
N SER A 131 5.57 -19.27 12.98
CA SER A 131 5.82 -20.12 14.16
C SER A 131 6.67 -19.43 15.22
N GLY A 132 7.56 -18.51 14.81
CA GLY A 132 8.53 -17.85 15.69
C GLY A 132 8.02 -16.57 16.35
N LYS A 133 7.04 -15.89 15.75
CA LYS A 133 6.47 -14.62 16.25
C LYS A 133 4.97 -14.60 16.11
N LYS A 134 4.28 -14.13 17.15
CA LYS A 134 2.83 -13.90 17.11
C LYS A 134 2.52 -12.50 16.60
N TYR A 135 1.56 -12.42 15.69
CA TYR A 135 1.06 -11.19 15.11
C TYR A 135 -0.41 -10.98 15.49
N GLY A 136 -0.79 -9.77 15.84
CA GLY A 136 -2.20 -9.40 16.04
C GLY A 136 -2.92 -9.19 14.72
N LYS A 137 -2.19 -8.70 13.71
CA LYS A 137 -2.70 -8.36 12.39
C LYS A 137 -1.77 -8.89 11.29
N ILE A 138 -2.37 -9.49 10.25
CA ILE A 138 -1.65 -9.94 9.05
C ILE A 138 -2.34 -9.32 7.84
N TYR A 139 -1.58 -8.61 7.01
CA TYR A 139 -2.03 -8.00 5.76
C TYR A 139 -1.46 -8.81 4.60
N LEU A 140 -2.31 -9.21 3.65
CA LEU A 140 -1.93 -10.08 2.53
C LEU A 140 -2.31 -9.44 1.20
N MET A 141 -1.31 -9.07 0.39
CA MET A 141 -1.47 -8.56 -0.97
C MET A 141 -0.65 -9.40 -1.96
N LEU A 142 -1.30 -10.30 -2.69
CA LEU A 142 -0.72 -11.12 -3.77
C LEU A 142 -1.71 -11.24 -4.93
N GLY A 143 -1.26 -11.71 -6.07
CA GLY A 143 -2.10 -12.06 -7.21
C GLY A 143 -1.82 -11.26 -8.48
N ILE A 144 -1.16 -10.10 -8.41
CA ILE A 144 -0.82 -9.33 -9.61
C ILE A 144 0.13 -10.11 -10.54
N ASN A 145 1.09 -10.83 -9.97
CA ASN A 145 2.08 -11.59 -10.74
C ASN A 145 1.46 -12.80 -11.45
N GLU A 146 0.27 -13.20 -11.07
CA GLU A 146 -0.45 -14.37 -11.57
C GLU A 146 -1.61 -14.05 -12.51
N LEU A 147 -1.85 -12.76 -12.83
CA LEU A 147 -2.99 -12.36 -13.69
C LEU A 147 -2.98 -13.02 -15.07
N GLY A 148 -1.80 -13.41 -15.59
CA GLY A 148 -1.66 -14.16 -16.85
C GLY A 148 -1.86 -15.67 -16.73
N TYR A 149 -2.09 -16.19 -15.52
CA TYR A 149 -2.26 -17.62 -15.26
C TYR A 149 -3.75 -18.00 -15.30
N ASN A 150 -4.03 -19.32 -15.16
CA ASN A 150 -5.40 -19.77 -14.98
C ASN A 150 -5.95 -19.21 -13.68
N GLN A 151 -6.97 -18.36 -13.78
CA GLN A 151 -7.51 -17.62 -12.64
C GLN A 151 -8.16 -18.53 -11.59
N ASP A 152 -8.83 -19.63 -12.01
CA ASP A 152 -9.44 -20.56 -11.07
C ASP A 152 -8.38 -21.25 -10.20
N ASN A 153 -7.29 -21.68 -10.81
CA ASN A 153 -6.18 -22.29 -10.09
C ASN A 153 -5.51 -21.26 -9.16
N THR A 154 -5.34 -20.03 -9.59
CA THR A 154 -4.74 -18.97 -8.79
C THR A 154 -5.60 -18.64 -7.56
N VAL A 155 -6.91 -18.48 -7.76
CA VAL A 155 -7.86 -18.23 -6.66
C VAL A 155 -7.88 -19.40 -5.68
N GLN A 156 -7.84 -20.64 -6.16
CA GLN A 156 -7.73 -21.81 -5.31
C GLN A 156 -6.43 -21.79 -4.48
N LYS A 157 -5.29 -21.49 -5.10
CA LYS A 157 -4.00 -21.35 -4.39
C LYS A 157 -4.00 -20.20 -3.39
N TYR A 158 -4.68 -19.10 -3.71
CA TYR A 158 -4.86 -18.00 -2.77
C TYR A 158 -5.65 -18.46 -1.53
N LYS A 159 -6.75 -19.20 -1.74
CA LYS A 159 -7.55 -19.78 -0.65
C LYS A 159 -6.72 -20.72 0.23
N GLU A 160 -5.92 -21.61 -0.39
CA GLU A 160 -5.02 -22.51 0.34
C GLU A 160 -3.99 -21.73 1.19
N LEU A 161 -3.52 -20.58 0.70
CA LEU A 161 -2.62 -19.69 1.47
C LEU A 161 -3.37 -19.03 2.64
N VAL A 162 -4.59 -18.54 2.42
CA VAL A 162 -5.44 -17.99 3.49
C VAL A 162 -5.67 -19.02 4.59
N ASP A 163 -6.05 -20.24 4.23
CA ASP A 163 -6.28 -21.34 5.18
C ASP A 163 -4.98 -21.67 5.95
N TYR A 164 -3.85 -21.73 5.26
CA TYR A 164 -2.55 -21.95 5.88
C TYR A 164 -2.17 -20.86 6.89
N ILE A 165 -2.36 -19.59 6.54
CA ILE A 165 -2.10 -18.47 7.46
C ILE A 165 -3.02 -18.56 8.68
N ARG A 166 -4.29 -18.90 8.49
CA ARG A 166 -5.27 -19.08 9.57
C ARG A 166 -4.91 -20.26 10.50
N GLU A 167 -4.38 -21.34 9.94
CA GLU A 167 -3.90 -22.50 10.73
C GLU A 167 -2.69 -22.11 11.60
N LYS A 168 -1.71 -21.39 11.01
CA LYS A 168 -0.47 -21.01 11.71
C LYS A 168 -0.66 -19.86 12.69
N ALA A 169 -1.59 -18.94 12.41
CA ALA A 169 -1.85 -17.76 13.21
C ALA A 169 -3.36 -17.62 13.55
N PRO A 170 -3.94 -18.54 14.33
CA PRO A 170 -5.38 -18.58 14.58
C PRO A 170 -5.91 -17.37 15.35
N ASP A 171 -5.06 -16.72 16.14
CA ASP A 171 -5.46 -15.56 16.96
C ASP A 171 -5.40 -14.25 16.18
N SER A 172 -4.65 -14.17 15.08
CA SER A 172 -4.48 -12.95 14.28
C SER A 172 -5.76 -12.57 13.53
N LEU A 173 -5.93 -11.28 13.28
CA LEU A 173 -6.84 -10.79 12.24
C LEU A 173 -6.10 -10.84 10.90
N LEU A 174 -6.74 -11.39 9.87
CA LEU A 174 -6.20 -11.45 8.51
C LEU A 174 -6.97 -10.44 7.63
N PHE A 175 -6.22 -9.51 7.04
CA PHE A 175 -6.73 -8.55 6.09
C PHE A 175 -6.24 -8.92 4.68
N ILE A 176 -7.16 -9.34 3.83
CA ILE A 176 -6.90 -9.54 2.40
C ILE A 176 -7.01 -8.17 1.73
N GLU A 177 -5.91 -7.69 1.18
CA GLU A 177 -5.87 -6.43 0.45
C GLU A 177 -6.14 -6.68 -1.04
N GLY A 178 -7.05 -5.91 -1.62
CA GLY A 178 -7.26 -5.90 -3.07
C GLY A 178 -5.98 -5.51 -3.81
N ASN A 179 -5.78 -6.06 -5.01
CA ASN A 179 -4.65 -5.64 -5.84
C ASN A 179 -4.89 -4.24 -6.37
N LEU A 180 -3.91 -3.36 -6.23
CA LEU A 180 -3.93 -1.99 -6.75
C LEU A 180 -4.12 -1.98 -8.27
N HIS A 181 -4.91 -1.04 -8.75
CA HIS A 181 -5.06 -0.77 -10.17
C HIS A 181 -3.74 -0.33 -10.81
N VAL A 182 -3.57 -0.68 -12.06
CA VAL A 182 -2.50 -0.11 -12.90
C VAL A 182 -2.95 1.22 -13.50
N ALA A 183 -2.00 2.06 -13.90
CA ALA A 183 -2.30 3.30 -14.61
C ALA A 183 -3.16 3.07 -15.85
N ALA A 184 -4.06 4.00 -16.19
CA ALA A 184 -4.99 3.88 -17.32
C ALA A 184 -4.29 3.49 -18.63
N ALA A 185 -3.19 4.17 -18.98
CA ALA A 185 -2.41 3.86 -20.17
C ALA A 185 -1.90 2.40 -20.22
N ARG A 186 -1.56 1.81 -19.07
CA ARG A 186 -1.18 0.40 -18.97
C ARG A 186 -2.40 -0.49 -19.13
N SER A 187 -3.48 -0.18 -18.42
CA SER A 187 -4.73 -0.93 -18.48
C SER A 187 -5.30 -1.02 -19.90
N ASP A 188 -5.23 0.09 -20.65
CA ASP A 188 -5.78 0.16 -22.00
C ASP A 188 -4.94 -0.61 -23.04
N SER A 189 -3.64 -0.77 -22.78
CA SER A 189 -2.71 -1.38 -23.73
C SER A 189 -2.35 -2.84 -23.42
N ASP A 190 -2.52 -3.30 -22.18
CA ASP A 190 -2.08 -4.62 -21.74
C ASP A 190 -3.27 -5.59 -21.57
N LYS A 191 -3.25 -6.69 -22.30
CA LYS A 191 -4.33 -7.68 -22.24
C LYS A 191 -4.37 -8.49 -20.95
N VAL A 192 -3.27 -8.53 -20.20
CA VAL A 192 -3.12 -9.28 -18.95
C VAL A 192 -3.20 -8.34 -17.76
N PHE A 193 -2.31 -7.35 -17.72
CA PHE A 193 -2.20 -6.40 -16.60
C PHE A 193 -3.10 -5.19 -16.84
N ASN A 194 -4.41 -5.41 -16.77
CA ASN A 194 -5.44 -4.38 -16.91
C ASN A 194 -6.39 -4.39 -15.72
N ASN A 195 -7.09 -3.27 -15.52
CA ASN A 195 -7.94 -3.08 -14.35
C ASN A 195 -9.18 -3.99 -14.35
N SER A 196 -9.66 -4.43 -15.51
CA SER A 196 -10.75 -5.40 -15.60
C SER A 196 -10.35 -6.76 -15.00
N ASN A 197 -9.15 -7.25 -15.35
CA ASN A 197 -8.64 -8.51 -14.82
C ASN A 197 -8.31 -8.38 -13.31
N ILE A 198 -7.77 -7.22 -12.89
CA ILE A 198 -7.52 -6.94 -11.47
C ILE A 198 -8.83 -6.95 -10.68
N ASN A 199 -9.86 -6.26 -11.15
CA ASN A 199 -11.17 -6.23 -10.51
C ASN A 199 -11.80 -7.61 -10.41
N SER A 200 -11.77 -8.40 -11.48
CA SER A 200 -12.27 -9.78 -11.49
C SER A 200 -11.55 -10.65 -10.45
N PHE A 201 -10.23 -10.50 -10.32
CA PHE A 201 -9.47 -11.23 -9.32
C PHE A 201 -9.78 -10.75 -7.89
N ASN A 202 -9.83 -9.43 -7.68
CA ASN A 202 -10.16 -8.82 -6.39
C ASN A 202 -11.54 -9.23 -5.89
N GLU A 203 -12.55 -9.23 -6.78
CA GLU A 203 -13.90 -9.71 -6.47
C GLU A 203 -13.89 -11.16 -5.98
N ARG A 204 -13.11 -12.03 -6.60
CA ARG A 204 -13.03 -13.44 -6.23
C ARG A 204 -12.35 -13.66 -4.89
N ILE A 205 -11.24 -12.98 -4.60
CA ILE A 205 -10.56 -13.12 -3.30
C ILE A 205 -11.33 -12.45 -2.17
N SER A 206 -12.15 -11.43 -2.44
CA SER A 206 -13.01 -10.82 -1.44
C SER A 206 -14.08 -11.77 -0.89
N GLN A 207 -14.37 -12.88 -1.58
CA GLN A 207 -15.32 -13.89 -1.10
C GLN A 207 -14.77 -14.76 0.03
N PHE A 208 -13.48 -14.66 0.38
CA PHE A 208 -12.87 -15.45 1.46
C PHE A 208 -13.08 -14.85 2.85
N ILE A 209 -13.74 -13.71 2.95
CA ILE A 209 -14.05 -13.06 4.22
C ILE A 209 -15.03 -13.88 5.06
N ASP A 210 -14.84 -13.84 6.37
CA ASP A 210 -15.79 -14.41 7.34
C ASP A 210 -16.37 -13.36 8.29
N ASN A 211 -15.93 -12.08 8.17
CA ASN A 211 -16.29 -10.94 9.01
C ASN A 211 -16.06 -11.17 10.53
N LYS A 212 -15.19 -12.13 10.87
CA LYS A 212 -14.80 -12.45 12.25
C LYS A 212 -13.30 -12.36 12.44
N LYS A 213 -12.55 -13.02 11.56
CA LYS A 213 -11.09 -13.11 11.58
C LYS A 213 -10.47 -12.81 10.22
N ILE A 214 -11.24 -12.85 9.14
CA ILE A 214 -10.81 -12.56 7.78
C ILE A 214 -11.64 -11.40 7.24
N PHE A 215 -10.97 -10.33 6.86
CA PHE A 215 -11.55 -9.11 6.34
C PHE A 215 -10.96 -8.79 4.96
N TYR A 216 -11.66 -8.00 4.17
CA TYR A 216 -11.17 -7.50 2.90
C TYR A 216 -11.00 -5.98 2.97
N ILE A 217 -9.90 -5.49 2.42
CA ILE A 217 -9.63 -4.06 2.27
C ILE A 217 -9.55 -3.75 0.77
N ASP A 218 -10.47 -2.94 0.29
CA ASP A 218 -10.34 -2.34 -1.03
C ASP A 218 -9.37 -1.16 -0.95
N VAL A 219 -8.27 -1.26 -1.69
CA VAL A 219 -7.20 -0.27 -1.71
C VAL A 219 -7.22 0.63 -2.95
N ASN A 220 -8.29 0.57 -3.79
CA ASN A 220 -8.48 1.34 -5.02
C ASN A 220 -9.40 2.53 -4.86
#